data_d773ea1a5aa0165063265550ea049905
#
_entry.id   d773ea1a5aa0165063265550ea049905
#
_cell.length_a   1.000
_cell.length_b   1.000
_cell.length_c   1.000
_cell.angle_alpha   90.00
_cell.angle_beta   90.00
_cell.angle_gamma   90.00
#
_symmetry.space_group_name_H-M   'P 1'
#
loop_
_entity.id
_entity.type
_entity.pdbx_description
1 polymer ?
#
loop_
_entity_poly.entity_id
_entity_poly.type
_entity_poly.pdbx_seq_one_letter_code
_entity_poly.pdbx_strand_id
1 'polypeptide(L)'
;LNLLMNNRWAAFAVGILVLAVACGGSSPTPVPEASDAKFQPPAEKPTATSIVPEGSLIVPKIVPDVDRSIYSVPLEDILFDTFGTTRARFVPLSEISDELQTDLRDAIIPVDFPAYGGADALPWLDDDDLVLGYEAGGEAFAYPINILNFHEMVNDTIGGVPLLVTYCPLCFSGVVFSREVDGQTLTFGNTSALYQSDLVMYDHQTGSYWFQVGGEAVVGTLTGARLEPLPSATMPWGEWRALYPDTLLITGADGGLETLFAGAVYGNGIGSGYQDRVNNGQFAFPVDEDKLDGRLATGEIVLTVETGGAVTAFPLGEIGDGAVNAEVGGEAIVVFTTAGGRSVGAFFRTVEDQTLSFDYQGDGLFTDRETGSAWDFAGRAVKGPLAGGLLERVSTRRSFWFAVAISFPDVEIHSP
;
A
#
# COMPACT_ATOMS: atom_id res chain seq x y z
N LEU A 1 -9.59 -34.96 -32.66
CA LEU A 1 -9.50 -35.13 -34.11
C LEU A 1 -8.74 -33.95 -34.70
N ASN A 2 -7.65 -34.29 -35.41
CA ASN A 2 -6.61 -33.46 -36.04
C ASN A 2 -7.13 -32.33 -36.95
N LEU A 3 -6.36 -31.28 -37.14
CA LEU A 3 -5.54 -30.85 -38.31
C LEU A 3 -5.42 -29.33 -38.34
N LEU A 4 -4.25 -28.87 -38.39
CA LEU A 4 -3.24 -28.41 -39.33
C LEU A 4 -3.00 -26.89 -39.34
N MET A 5 -1.78 -26.62 -39.07
CA MET A 5 -0.88 -25.51 -39.45
C MET A 5 -1.24 -24.75 -40.74
N ASN A 6 -1.02 -23.44 -40.76
CA ASN A 6 -0.37 -22.82 -41.91
C ASN A 6 0.35 -21.50 -41.52
N ASN A 7 1.64 -21.53 -41.76
CA ASN A 7 2.59 -20.41 -41.82
C ASN A 7 2.28 -19.50 -43.02
N ARG A 8 2.39 -18.18 -42.88
CA ARG A 8 2.80 -17.27 -43.97
C ARG A 8 3.53 -16.05 -43.44
N TRP A 9 4.82 -16.04 -43.68
CA TRP A 9 5.69 -14.87 -43.64
C TRP A 9 5.39 -13.95 -44.84
N ALA A 10 5.33 -12.62 -44.63
CA ALA A 10 5.49 -11.66 -45.69
C ALA A 10 6.37 -10.50 -45.21
N ALA A 11 7.60 -10.51 -45.72
CA ALA A 11 8.53 -9.41 -45.60
C ALA A 11 8.12 -8.27 -46.51
N PHE A 12 8.12 -7.03 -46.02
CA PHE A 12 8.12 -5.82 -46.83
C PHE A 12 9.39 -5.02 -46.58
N ALA A 13 10.25 -5.00 -47.56
CA ALA A 13 11.36 -4.06 -47.69
C ALA A 13 10.83 -2.78 -48.34
N VAL A 14 11.10 -1.63 -47.76
CA VAL A 14 10.92 -0.31 -48.42
C VAL A 14 12.23 0.46 -48.33
N GLY A 15 12.65 0.90 -49.51
CA GLY A 15 13.95 1.43 -49.81
C GLY A 15 14.19 2.84 -49.33
N ILE A 16 15.44 3.10 -49.12
CA ILE A 16 16.06 4.38 -48.80
C ILE A 16 16.10 5.27 -50.08
N LEU A 17 15.54 6.46 -50.06
CA LEU A 17 15.76 7.48 -51.03
C LEU A 17 16.67 8.56 -50.46
N VAL A 18 17.91 8.62 -50.94
CA VAL A 18 18.89 9.66 -50.66
C VAL A 18 18.64 10.82 -51.61
N LEU A 19 18.35 12.00 -51.12
CA LEU A 19 18.39 13.25 -51.86
C LEU A 19 19.51 14.13 -51.30
N ALA A 20 20.58 14.24 -52.10
CA ALA A 20 21.65 15.20 -51.87
C ALA A 20 21.23 16.56 -52.49
N VAL A 21 21.33 17.61 -51.69
CA VAL A 21 21.34 19.01 -52.22
C VAL A 21 22.58 19.71 -51.67
N ALA A 22 23.33 20.28 -52.60
CA ALA A 22 24.65 20.86 -52.39
C ALA A 22 24.57 22.37 -52.09
N CYS A 23 25.54 22.81 -51.31
CA CYS A 23 26.28 24.08 -51.34
C CYS A 23 25.58 25.42 -51.10
N GLY A 24 25.98 26.04 -50.01
CA GLY A 24 25.94 27.49 -49.78
C GLY A 24 26.86 27.82 -48.60
N GLY A 25 28.08 28.24 -48.88
CA GLY A 25 29.08 28.58 -47.87
C GLY A 25 28.81 29.95 -47.25
N SER A 26 29.01 30.05 -45.95
CA SER A 26 29.29 31.29 -45.23
C SER A 26 30.26 30.99 -44.08
N SER A 27 31.32 31.80 -43.98
CA SER A 27 32.44 31.68 -43.06
C SER A 27 32.04 31.75 -41.60
N PRO A 28 32.69 31.02 -40.73
CA PRO A 28 32.39 31.05 -39.31
C PRO A 28 33.02 32.25 -38.59
N THR A 29 32.25 32.90 -37.76
CA THR A 29 32.69 33.86 -36.74
C THR A 29 33.39 33.10 -35.61
N PRO A 30 34.47 33.61 -34.99
CA PRO A 30 35.16 32.90 -33.94
C PRO A 30 34.36 32.86 -32.66
N VAL A 31 34.25 31.66 -32.11
CA VAL A 31 33.67 31.37 -30.77
C VAL A 31 34.72 31.73 -29.72
N PRO A 32 34.38 32.40 -28.60
CA PRO A 32 35.31 32.61 -27.48
C PRO A 32 35.68 31.28 -26.82
N GLU A 33 36.95 31.09 -26.47
CA GLU A 33 37.46 29.97 -25.72
C GLU A 33 36.72 29.85 -24.38
N ALA A 34 36.12 28.68 -24.14
CA ALA A 34 35.54 28.31 -22.86
C ALA A 34 36.66 28.01 -21.85
N SER A 35 36.66 28.73 -20.74
CA SER A 35 37.53 28.46 -19.60
C SER A 35 37.34 27.07 -19.07
N ASP A 36 38.43 26.36 -18.75
CA ASP A 36 38.50 25.06 -18.07
C ASP A 36 37.83 25.12 -16.68
N ALA A 37 36.51 25.00 -16.63
CA ALA A 37 35.83 24.65 -15.42
C ALA A 37 35.91 23.12 -15.28
N LYS A 38 36.76 22.64 -14.35
CA LYS A 38 36.80 21.24 -13.98
C LYS A 38 35.41 20.80 -13.56
N PHE A 39 34.81 19.90 -14.35
CA PHE A 39 33.59 19.20 -14.00
C PHE A 39 33.87 18.38 -12.72
N GLN A 40 33.29 18.79 -11.61
CA GLN A 40 33.29 18.04 -10.38
C GLN A 40 31.98 17.22 -10.42
N PRO A 41 32.05 15.88 -10.48
CA PRO A 41 30.82 15.07 -10.45
C PRO A 41 30.06 15.40 -9.17
N PRO A 42 28.70 15.41 -9.19
CA PRO A 42 27.91 15.55 -8.00
C PRO A 42 28.31 14.47 -7.00
N ALA A 43 28.40 14.82 -5.72
CA ALA A 43 28.63 13.85 -4.66
C ALA A 43 27.58 12.74 -4.77
N GLU A 44 28.03 11.49 -4.78
CA GLU A 44 27.13 10.34 -4.73
C GLU A 44 26.19 10.53 -3.53
N LYS A 45 24.87 10.57 -3.81
CA LYS A 45 23.86 10.51 -2.76
C LYS A 45 24.06 9.20 -1.99
N PRO A 46 23.94 9.20 -0.66
CA PRO A 46 24.03 7.96 0.09
C PRO A 46 22.91 7.04 -0.38
N THR A 47 23.27 5.90 -0.94
CA THR A 47 22.34 4.79 -1.17
C THR A 47 21.86 4.37 0.21
N ALA A 48 20.56 4.39 0.44
CA ALA A 48 19.98 3.84 1.67
C ALA A 48 20.27 2.33 1.66
N THR A 49 21.39 1.95 2.25
CA THR A 49 21.75 0.56 2.46
C THR A 49 21.10 0.17 3.78
N SER A 50 20.16 -0.76 3.75
CA SER A 50 19.72 -1.48 4.94
C SER A 50 20.97 -2.00 5.65
N ILE A 51 21.27 -1.48 6.85
CA ILE A 51 22.42 -1.93 7.64
C ILE A 51 21.96 -3.23 8.33
N VAL A 52 22.09 -4.36 7.64
CA VAL A 52 22.12 -5.66 8.30
C VAL A 52 23.46 -5.73 9.05
N PRO A 53 23.49 -5.91 10.38
CA PRO A 53 24.75 -6.07 11.09
C PRO A 53 25.48 -7.29 10.53
N GLU A 54 26.71 -7.09 10.06
CA GLU A 54 27.57 -8.15 9.56
C GLU A 54 27.80 -9.19 10.68
N GLY A 55 27.20 -10.39 10.51
CA GLY A 55 27.30 -11.47 11.50
C GLY A 55 25.98 -11.98 12.07
N SER A 56 24.83 -11.46 11.67
CA SER A 56 23.53 -12.09 11.99
C SER A 56 23.43 -13.42 11.23
N LEU A 57 23.90 -14.50 11.85
CA LEU A 57 23.40 -15.83 11.52
C LEU A 57 21.88 -15.77 11.71
N ILE A 58 21.13 -15.95 10.63
CA ILE A 58 19.68 -16.17 10.69
C ILE A 58 19.54 -17.52 11.40
N VAL A 59 19.55 -17.47 12.73
CA VAL A 59 19.10 -18.62 13.53
C VAL A 59 17.60 -18.65 13.31
N PRO A 60 17.01 -19.73 12.76
CA PRO A 60 15.56 -19.86 12.68
C PRO A 60 15.01 -19.59 14.07
N LYS A 61 14.35 -18.46 14.26
CA LYS A 61 13.71 -18.15 15.54
C LYS A 61 12.54 -19.11 15.63
N ILE A 62 12.56 -19.98 16.63
CA ILE A 62 11.42 -20.86 16.90
C ILE A 62 10.27 -19.92 17.28
N VAL A 63 9.30 -19.77 16.37
CA VAL A 63 8.08 -19.03 16.64
C VAL A 63 7.23 -19.84 17.59
N PRO A 64 6.79 -19.30 18.73
CA PRO A 64 5.90 -20.00 19.64
C PRO A 64 4.59 -20.40 18.94
N ASP A 65 3.99 -21.50 19.39
CA ASP A 65 2.63 -21.81 18.98
C ASP A 65 1.67 -20.81 19.63
N VAL A 66 0.58 -20.48 18.91
CA VAL A 66 -0.42 -19.55 19.43
C VAL A 66 -1.14 -20.15 20.65
N ASP A 67 -1.27 -19.37 21.71
CA ASP A 67 -2.09 -19.76 22.87
C ASP A 67 -3.58 -19.61 22.55
N ARG A 68 -4.22 -20.71 22.14
CA ARG A 68 -5.63 -20.75 21.78
C ARG A 68 -6.59 -20.63 22.99
N SER A 69 -6.07 -20.56 24.21
CA SER A 69 -6.90 -20.34 25.40
C SER A 69 -7.28 -18.87 25.61
N ILE A 70 -6.60 -17.94 24.93
CA ILE A 70 -6.79 -16.49 25.00
C ILE A 70 -7.23 -16.00 23.63
N TYR A 71 -8.46 -15.54 23.50
CA TYR A 71 -9.01 -15.06 22.21
C TYR A 71 -10.16 -14.07 22.45
N SER A 72 -10.36 -13.17 21.48
CA SER A 72 -11.45 -12.19 21.41
C SER A 72 -12.48 -12.48 20.32
N VAL A 73 -12.17 -13.41 19.39
CA VAL A 73 -13.06 -13.85 18.31
C VAL A 73 -13.20 -15.37 18.33
N PRO A 74 -14.31 -15.95 17.84
CA PRO A 74 -14.48 -17.42 17.79
C PRO A 74 -13.36 -18.08 16.99
N LEU A 75 -12.70 -19.11 17.53
CA LEU A 75 -11.62 -19.81 16.84
C LEU A 75 -12.10 -20.56 15.60
N GLU A 76 -13.37 -20.94 15.56
CA GLU A 76 -14.04 -21.56 14.41
C GLU A 76 -14.20 -20.61 13.23
N ASP A 77 -14.16 -19.29 13.43
CA ASP A 77 -14.27 -18.28 12.39
C ASP A 77 -12.90 -17.96 11.73
N ILE A 78 -11.78 -18.38 12.34
CA ILE A 78 -10.44 -18.22 11.76
C ILE A 78 -10.15 -19.47 10.92
N LEU A 79 -10.15 -19.31 9.60
CA LEU A 79 -10.11 -20.40 8.63
C LEU A 79 -8.78 -20.44 7.89
N PHE A 80 -8.04 -21.54 8.01
CA PHE A 80 -6.81 -21.79 7.25
C PHE A 80 -7.13 -22.30 5.84
N ASP A 81 -6.53 -21.73 4.81
CA ASP A 81 -6.47 -22.36 3.49
C ASP A 81 -5.35 -23.41 3.52
N THR A 82 -5.71 -24.65 3.32
CA THR A 82 -4.75 -25.76 3.27
C THR A 82 -4.06 -25.87 1.90
N PHE A 83 -4.37 -25.00 0.95
CA PHE A 83 -3.89 -25.04 -0.43
C PHE A 83 -4.04 -26.40 -1.10
N GLY A 84 -5.03 -27.18 -0.65
CA GLY A 84 -5.29 -28.55 -1.14
C GLY A 84 -4.35 -29.62 -0.57
N THR A 85 -3.57 -29.32 0.46
CA THR A 85 -2.73 -30.32 1.16
C THR A 85 -3.55 -31.30 1.98
N THR A 86 -4.78 -30.93 2.34
CA THR A 86 -5.74 -31.79 3.01
C THR A 86 -7.03 -31.95 2.21
N ARG A 87 -7.93 -32.86 2.66
CA ARG A 87 -9.22 -33.08 2.00
C ARG A 87 -10.18 -31.89 2.13
N ALA A 88 -10.12 -31.18 3.26
CA ALA A 88 -10.89 -29.95 3.48
C ALA A 88 -10.04 -28.76 3.05
N ARG A 89 -10.55 -27.90 2.16
CA ARG A 89 -9.86 -26.68 1.77
C ARG A 89 -9.69 -25.72 2.93
N PHE A 90 -10.73 -25.52 3.70
CA PHE A 90 -10.72 -24.65 4.88
C PHE A 90 -10.79 -25.47 6.15
N VAL A 91 -9.88 -25.17 7.09
CA VAL A 91 -9.83 -25.82 8.40
C VAL A 91 -9.82 -24.73 9.48
N PRO A 92 -10.79 -24.73 10.41
CA PRO A 92 -10.83 -23.72 11.46
C PRO A 92 -9.67 -23.88 12.47
N LEU A 93 -9.26 -22.76 13.09
CA LEU A 93 -8.21 -22.76 14.11
C LEU A 93 -8.55 -23.68 15.29
N SER A 94 -9.83 -23.86 15.61
CA SER A 94 -10.28 -24.80 16.66
C SER A 94 -10.01 -26.28 16.34
N GLU A 95 -9.78 -26.64 15.07
CA GLU A 95 -9.65 -28.03 14.61
C GLU A 95 -8.28 -28.35 13.99
N ILE A 96 -7.53 -27.33 13.53
CA ILE A 96 -6.23 -27.54 12.87
C ILE A 96 -5.20 -28.06 13.86
N SER A 97 -4.36 -29.04 13.44
CA SER A 97 -3.22 -29.50 14.24
C SER A 97 -2.09 -28.46 14.27
N ASP A 98 -1.31 -28.46 15.35
CA ASP A 98 -0.16 -27.55 15.49
C ASP A 98 0.89 -27.80 14.40
N GLU A 99 1.07 -29.05 13.97
CA GLU A 99 1.98 -29.43 12.87
C GLU A 99 1.53 -28.78 11.56
N LEU A 100 0.26 -28.95 11.16
CA LEU A 100 -0.25 -28.37 9.93
C LEU A 100 -0.25 -26.82 9.97
N GLN A 101 -0.60 -26.25 11.12
CA GLN A 101 -0.51 -24.80 11.33
C GLN A 101 0.91 -24.28 11.12
N THR A 102 1.92 -25.01 11.63
CA THR A 102 3.33 -24.66 11.46
C THR A 102 3.77 -24.80 9.99
N ASP A 103 3.32 -25.84 9.30
CA ASP A 103 3.63 -26.07 7.88
C ASP A 103 3.01 -25.02 6.95
N LEU A 104 1.90 -24.40 7.36
CA LEU A 104 1.20 -23.36 6.59
C LEU A 104 1.73 -21.94 6.86
N ARG A 105 2.52 -21.74 7.94
CA ARG A 105 3.13 -20.42 8.22
C ARG A 105 4.00 -19.99 7.04
N ASP A 106 3.83 -18.76 6.62
CA ASP A 106 4.58 -18.13 5.53
C ASP A 106 4.52 -18.90 4.20
N ALA A 107 3.44 -19.68 3.94
CA ALA A 107 3.18 -20.20 2.61
C ALA A 107 3.01 -19.04 1.59
N ILE A 108 2.53 -17.89 2.05
CA ILE A 108 2.67 -16.58 1.40
C ILE A 108 3.82 -15.87 2.12
N ILE A 109 4.95 -15.74 1.43
CA ILE A 109 6.22 -15.32 2.04
C ILE A 109 6.24 -13.80 2.24
N PRO A 110 6.31 -13.29 3.49
CA PRO A 110 6.52 -11.86 3.75
C PRO A 110 7.86 -11.36 3.20
N VAL A 111 7.95 -10.07 2.95
CA VAL A 111 9.23 -9.44 2.62
C VAL A 111 9.88 -8.95 3.91
N ASP A 112 10.99 -9.57 4.29
CA ASP A 112 11.86 -9.10 5.34
C ASP A 112 13.09 -8.40 4.73
N PHE A 113 13.56 -7.31 5.34
CA PHE A 113 14.72 -6.54 4.87
C PHE A 113 14.59 -6.12 3.39
N PRO A 114 13.61 -5.28 3.05
CA PRO A 114 13.37 -4.89 1.66
C PRO A 114 14.55 -4.14 1.06
N ALA A 115 14.81 -4.36 -0.23
CA ALA A 115 15.75 -3.61 -1.03
C ALA A 115 14.98 -2.56 -1.86
N TYR A 116 15.63 -1.41 -2.08
CA TYR A 116 15.01 -0.29 -2.79
C TYR A 116 15.84 0.15 -3.99
N GLY A 117 15.13 0.69 -4.99
CA GLY A 117 15.70 1.36 -6.16
C GLY A 117 15.01 2.70 -6.41
N GLY A 118 15.52 3.46 -7.38
CA GLY A 118 14.87 4.70 -7.83
C GLY A 118 13.57 4.42 -8.60
N ALA A 119 12.87 5.49 -8.99
CA ALA A 119 11.58 5.41 -9.67
C ALA A 119 11.55 4.53 -10.94
N ASP A 120 12.68 4.34 -11.62
CA ASP A 120 12.78 3.53 -12.84
C ASP A 120 13.20 2.07 -12.59
N ALA A 121 13.29 1.65 -11.31
CA ALA A 121 13.83 0.34 -10.94
C ALA A 121 12.94 -0.84 -11.36
N LEU A 122 11.63 -0.63 -11.53
CA LEU A 122 10.66 -1.64 -11.98
C LEU A 122 10.05 -1.24 -13.33
N PRO A 123 10.68 -1.58 -14.47
CA PRO A 123 10.23 -1.15 -15.80
C PRO A 123 8.89 -1.75 -16.25
N TRP A 124 8.35 -2.72 -15.51
CA TRP A 124 7.04 -3.34 -15.74
C TRP A 124 5.89 -2.63 -15.00
N LEU A 125 6.20 -1.73 -14.07
CA LEU A 125 5.19 -1.00 -13.30
C LEU A 125 4.62 0.13 -14.15
N ASP A 126 3.34 0.02 -14.48
CA ASP A 126 2.63 0.99 -15.30
C ASP A 126 2.16 2.20 -14.46
N ASP A 127 1.99 3.36 -15.11
CA ASP A 127 1.52 4.58 -14.45
C ASP A 127 0.16 4.42 -13.75
N ASP A 128 -0.68 3.53 -14.27
CA ASP A 128 -1.99 3.22 -13.71
C ASP A 128 -1.98 2.19 -12.58
N ASP A 129 -0.86 1.51 -12.34
CA ASP A 129 -0.74 0.57 -11.22
C ASP A 129 -0.80 1.32 -9.88
N LEU A 130 -1.50 0.74 -8.90
CA LEU A 130 -1.59 1.36 -7.59
C LEU A 130 -0.35 1.07 -6.75
N VAL A 131 0.06 2.08 -6.00
CA VAL A 131 1.08 1.95 -4.96
C VAL A 131 0.50 2.36 -3.61
N LEU A 132 0.96 1.72 -2.55
CA LEU A 132 0.84 2.21 -1.19
C LEU A 132 2.09 3.04 -0.89
N GLY A 133 1.90 4.34 -0.72
CA GLY A 133 2.98 5.30 -0.50
C GLY A 133 3.13 5.66 0.97
N TYR A 134 4.37 5.78 1.42
CA TYR A 134 4.74 6.18 2.78
C TYR A 134 5.83 7.24 2.75
N GLU A 135 5.71 8.23 3.62
CA GLU A 135 6.68 9.32 3.75
C GLU A 135 7.26 9.34 5.15
N ALA A 136 8.59 9.40 5.27
CA ALA A 136 9.27 9.56 6.54
C ALA A 136 10.60 10.29 6.35
N GLY A 137 10.91 11.22 7.26
CA GLY A 137 12.20 11.90 7.28
C GLY A 137 12.52 12.73 6.02
N GLY A 138 11.51 13.09 5.23
CA GLY A 138 11.67 13.82 3.96
C GLY A 138 11.96 12.91 2.76
N GLU A 139 11.92 11.60 2.94
CA GLU A 139 12.01 10.59 1.87
C GLU A 139 10.64 9.96 1.65
N ALA A 140 10.36 9.56 0.41
CA ALA A 140 9.13 8.91 0.00
C ALA A 140 9.42 7.48 -0.47
N PHE A 141 8.55 6.54 -0.07
CA PHE A 141 8.67 5.11 -0.36
C PHE A 141 7.40 4.62 -1.03
N ALA A 142 7.54 3.79 -2.04
CA ALA A 142 6.42 3.21 -2.78
C ALA A 142 6.46 1.68 -2.75
N TYR A 143 5.33 1.10 -2.41
CA TYR A 143 5.08 -0.34 -2.36
C TYR A 143 4.00 -0.67 -3.40
N PRO A 144 4.35 -1.18 -4.60
CA PRO A 144 3.37 -1.55 -5.61
C PRO A 144 2.38 -2.59 -5.09
N ILE A 145 1.09 -2.33 -5.27
CA ILE A 145 0.04 -3.28 -4.89
C ILE A 145 0.22 -4.62 -5.62
N ASN A 146 0.76 -4.59 -6.83
CA ASN A 146 1.12 -5.78 -7.58
C ASN A 146 2.07 -6.71 -6.78
N ILE A 147 3.09 -6.16 -6.13
CA ILE A 147 4.01 -6.91 -5.26
C ILE A 147 3.29 -7.35 -3.98
N LEU A 148 2.56 -6.44 -3.35
CA LEU A 148 1.85 -6.73 -2.11
C LEU A 148 0.74 -7.78 -2.29
N ASN A 149 0.16 -7.94 -3.47
CA ASN A 149 -0.78 -9.03 -3.78
C ASN A 149 -0.19 -10.44 -3.58
N PHE A 150 1.13 -10.59 -3.65
CA PHE A 150 1.83 -11.89 -3.55
C PHE A 150 2.56 -12.09 -2.24
N HIS A 151 2.91 -10.99 -1.57
CA HIS A 151 3.69 -11.05 -0.33
C HIS A 151 2.88 -10.64 0.89
N GLU A 152 1.81 -9.88 0.69
CA GLU A 152 0.85 -9.40 1.69
C GLU A 152 1.47 -8.56 2.83
N MET A 153 2.75 -8.75 3.15
CA MET A 153 3.44 -8.04 4.23
C MET A 153 4.87 -7.69 3.88
N VAL A 154 5.31 -6.51 4.36
CA VAL A 154 6.71 -6.09 4.37
C VAL A 154 7.08 -5.63 5.77
N ASN A 155 8.04 -6.34 6.40
CA ASN A 155 8.66 -5.91 7.64
C ASN A 155 9.83 -4.98 7.32
N ASP A 156 9.72 -3.70 7.66
CA ASP A 156 10.67 -2.67 7.27
C ASP A 156 11.14 -1.83 8.47
N THR A 157 12.12 -0.97 8.23
CA THR A 157 12.55 0.07 9.16
C THR A 157 13.00 1.29 8.36
N ILE A 158 12.23 2.35 8.40
CA ILE A 158 12.48 3.58 7.65
C ILE A 158 12.71 4.74 8.62
N GLY A 159 13.82 5.44 8.44
CA GLY A 159 14.18 6.54 9.34
C GLY A 159 14.33 6.15 10.82
N GLY A 160 14.59 4.87 11.09
CA GLY A 160 14.64 4.30 12.45
C GLY A 160 13.28 3.91 13.03
N VAL A 161 12.18 4.08 12.28
CA VAL A 161 10.82 3.65 12.66
C VAL A 161 10.58 2.24 12.13
N PRO A 162 10.37 1.22 13.01
CA PRO A 162 9.97 -0.10 12.57
C PRO A 162 8.54 -0.06 12.06
N LEU A 163 8.32 -0.47 10.81
CA LEU A 163 6.99 -0.47 10.21
C LEU A 163 6.64 -1.78 9.54
N LEU A 164 5.33 -2.05 9.50
CA LEU A 164 4.71 -3.17 8.82
C LEU A 164 3.82 -2.61 7.71
N VAL A 165 4.20 -2.83 6.46
CA VAL A 165 3.35 -2.53 5.32
C VAL A 165 2.52 -3.76 5.03
N THR A 166 1.20 -3.65 5.05
CA THR A 166 0.29 -4.78 4.84
C THR A 166 -0.65 -4.53 3.67
N TYR A 167 -1.02 -5.60 3.01
CA TYR A 167 -2.07 -5.58 2.01
C TYR A 167 -2.86 -6.90 2.01
N CYS A 168 -4.17 -6.83 2.20
CA CYS A 168 -5.04 -7.98 2.00
C CYS A 168 -5.71 -7.89 0.61
N PRO A 169 -5.36 -8.78 -0.34
CA PRO A 169 -5.95 -8.77 -1.67
C PRO A 169 -7.46 -8.98 -1.69
N LEU A 170 -7.98 -9.71 -0.70
CA LEU A 170 -9.39 -10.08 -0.63
C LEU A 170 -10.28 -8.97 -0.05
N CYS A 171 -9.70 -8.05 0.72
CA CYS A 171 -10.39 -6.87 1.24
C CYS A 171 -9.99 -5.58 0.54
N PHE A 172 -9.02 -5.62 -0.38
CA PHE A 172 -8.40 -4.44 -1.00
C PHE A 172 -7.86 -3.46 0.05
N SER A 173 -7.38 -3.97 1.18
CA SER A 173 -6.94 -3.16 2.29
C SER A 173 -5.42 -3.00 2.31
N GLY A 174 -4.95 -1.76 2.09
CA GLY A 174 -3.56 -1.38 2.30
C GLY A 174 -3.43 -0.54 3.57
N VAL A 175 -2.59 -0.97 4.51
CA VAL A 175 -2.34 -0.26 5.78
C VAL A 175 -0.87 -0.35 6.14
N VAL A 176 -0.31 0.78 6.59
CA VAL A 176 1.01 0.82 7.21
C VAL A 176 0.84 0.93 8.72
N PHE A 177 1.54 0.10 9.48
CA PHE A 177 1.50 0.12 10.94
C PHE A 177 2.90 0.31 11.53
N SER A 178 2.98 0.86 12.73
CA SER A 178 4.14 0.70 13.60
C SER A 178 4.23 -0.75 14.08
N ARG A 179 5.45 -1.31 14.06
CA ARG A 179 5.70 -2.64 14.65
C ARG A 179 6.05 -2.60 16.13
N GLU A 180 6.00 -1.44 16.75
CA GLU A 180 6.26 -1.27 18.18
C GLU A 180 4.98 -1.50 18.98
N VAL A 181 5.00 -2.51 19.84
CA VAL A 181 3.91 -2.85 20.75
C VAL A 181 4.48 -2.99 22.15
N ASP A 182 4.00 -2.20 23.11
CA ASP A 182 4.45 -2.20 24.51
C ASP A 182 5.99 -2.12 24.68
N GLY A 183 6.65 -1.32 23.80
CA GLY A 183 8.10 -1.13 23.80
C GLY A 183 8.90 -2.30 23.22
N GLN A 184 8.26 -3.24 22.57
CA GLN A 184 8.87 -4.33 21.83
C GLN A 184 8.62 -4.18 20.33
N THR A 185 9.67 -4.29 19.52
CA THR A 185 9.53 -4.38 18.05
C THR A 185 9.16 -5.81 17.66
N LEU A 186 7.99 -5.98 17.05
CA LEU A 186 7.50 -7.25 16.54
C LEU A 186 7.95 -7.46 15.08
N THR A 187 7.99 -8.73 14.65
CA THR A 187 8.15 -9.14 13.26
C THR A 187 6.95 -9.98 12.90
N PHE A 188 6.35 -9.73 11.73
CA PHE A 188 5.10 -10.35 11.34
C PHE A 188 5.28 -11.35 10.22
N GLY A 189 4.49 -12.42 10.25
CA GLY A 189 4.39 -13.45 9.24
C GLY A 189 2.95 -13.75 8.86
N ASN A 190 2.77 -14.54 7.80
CA ASN A 190 1.48 -14.94 7.27
C ASN A 190 1.04 -16.28 7.88
N THR A 191 -0.16 -16.31 8.46
CA THR A 191 -0.71 -17.57 9.02
C THR A 191 -1.24 -18.51 7.95
N SER A 192 -1.52 -18.03 6.73
CA SER A 192 -2.38 -18.69 5.73
C SER A 192 -3.84 -18.86 6.20
N ALA A 193 -4.24 -18.13 7.24
CA ALA A 193 -5.61 -18.07 7.71
C ALA A 193 -6.25 -16.71 7.44
N LEU A 194 -7.57 -16.72 7.35
CA LEU A 194 -8.39 -15.53 7.26
C LEU A 194 -9.49 -15.54 8.32
N TYR A 195 -9.84 -14.36 8.80
CA TYR A 195 -11.01 -14.11 9.62
C TYR A 195 -11.99 -13.25 8.82
N GLN A 196 -13.19 -13.75 8.55
CA GLN A 196 -14.20 -13.02 7.76
C GLN A 196 -13.64 -12.50 6.42
N SER A 197 -12.86 -13.34 5.72
CA SER A 197 -12.20 -13.02 4.44
C SER A 197 -11.13 -11.93 4.51
N ASP A 198 -10.65 -11.56 5.70
CA ASP A 198 -9.51 -10.68 5.89
C ASP A 198 -8.30 -11.42 6.46
N LEU A 199 -7.11 -10.98 6.10
CA LEU A 199 -5.82 -11.55 6.46
C LEU A 199 -5.63 -11.65 7.97
N VAL A 200 -5.23 -12.82 8.44
CA VAL A 200 -4.74 -13.03 9.81
C VAL A 200 -3.22 -13.18 9.79
N MET A 201 -2.54 -12.23 10.39
CA MET A 201 -1.09 -12.23 10.57
C MET A 201 -0.70 -12.92 11.88
N TYR A 202 0.56 -13.31 12.06
CA TYR A 202 1.09 -13.69 13.37
C TYR A 202 2.37 -12.91 13.67
N ASP A 203 2.67 -12.68 14.95
CA ASP A 203 3.98 -12.14 15.34
C ASP A 203 4.96 -13.27 15.72
N HIS A 204 6.23 -13.07 15.37
CA HIS A 204 7.30 -14.05 15.63
C HIS A 204 7.68 -14.14 17.11
N GLN A 205 7.38 -13.15 17.92
CA GLN A 205 7.82 -13.03 19.31
C GLN A 205 6.94 -13.86 20.26
N THR A 206 5.65 -13.82 20.01
CA THR A 206 4.66 -14.47 20.89
C THR A 206 3.80 -15.53 20.18
N GLY A 207 3.80 -15.53 18.83
CA GLY A 207 2.91 -16.35 18.01
C GLY A 207 1.45 -15.89 18.05
N SER A 208 1.16 -14.72 18.62
CA SER A 208 -0.22 -14.20 18.66
C SER A 208 -0.72 -13.86 17.27
N TYR A 209 -2.03 -13.99 17.05
CA TYR A 209 -2.70 -13.71 15.77
C TYR A 209 -3.33 -12.34 15.75
N TRP A 210 -3.19 -11.66 14.63
CA TRP A 210 -3.55 -10.27 14.43
C TRP A 210 -4.47 -10.13 13.22
N PHE A 211 -5.56 -9.40 13.39
CA PHE A 211 -6.50 -9.08 12.32
C PHE A 211 -6.02 -7.85 11.54
N GLN A 212 -5.82 -7.98 10.22
CA GLN A 212 -5.05 -7.00 9.44
C GLN A 212 -5.74 -5.64 9.35
N VAL A 213 -7.02 -5.55 8.95
CA VAL A 213 -7.71 -4.25 8.78
C VAL A 213 -7.84 -3.52 10.11
N GLY A 214 -8.17 -4.23 11.18
CA GLY A 214 -8.28 -3.68 12.54
C GLY A 214 -6.95 -3.37 13.19
N GLY A 215 -5.88 -4.08 12.83
CA GLY A 215 -4.59 -4.02 13.50
C GLY A 215 -4.64 -4.59 14.92
N GLU A 216 -5.63 -5.42 15.25
CA GLU A 216 -5.85 -5.94 16.61
C GLU A 216 -5.37 -7.38 16.75
N ALA A 217 -4.69 -7.70 17.86
CA ALA A 217 -4.39 -9.06 18.24
C ALA A 217 -5.66 -9.74 18.75
N VAL A 218 -6.03 -10.86 18.11
CA VAL A 218 -7.32 -11.53 18.35
C VAL A 218 -7.18 -12.91 19.00
N VAL A 219 -6.00 -13.54 18.93
CA VAL A 219 -5.68 -14.82 19.59
C VAL A 219 -4.26 -14.78 20.12
N GLY A 220 -4.03 -15.35 21.29
CA GLY A 220 -2.71 -15.46 21.91
C GLY A 220 -2.48 -14.48 23.04
N THR A 221 -1.25 -14.44 23.54
CA THR A 221 -0.89 -13.66 24.73
C THR A 221 -1.02 -12.15 24.57
N LEU A 222 -1.01 -11.64 23.33
CA LEU A 222 -1.20 -10.22 23.02
C LEU A 222 -2.64 -9.84 22.66
N THR A 223 -3.62 -10.76 22.83
CA THR A 223 -5.03 -10.49 22.53
C THR A 223 -5.49 -9.19 23.18
N GLY A 224 -6.07 -8.29 22.35
CA GLY A 224 -6.52 -6.95 22.75
C GLY A 224 -5.47 -5.84 22.52
N ALA A 225 -4.20 -6.18 22.25
CA ALA A 225 -3.23 -5.19 21.80
C ALA A 225 -3.56 -4.70 20.39
N ARG A 226 -3.17 -3.45 20.06
CA ARG A 226 -3.42 -2.84 18.75
C ARG A 226 -2.14 -2.26 18.17
N LEU A 227 -1.96 -2.48 16.87
CA LEU A 227 -0.95 -1.81 16.07
C LEU A 227 -1.39 -0.36 15.82
N GLU A 228 -0.45 0.56 15.96
CA GLU A 228 -0.67 1.96 15.61
C GLU A 228 -0.60 2.13 14.09
N PRO A 229 -1.68 2.60 13.42
CA PRO A 229 -1.62 2.88 12.00
C PRO A 229 -0.79 4.13 11.73
N LEU A 230 0.09 4.05 10.73
CA LEU A 230 0.93 5.17 10.28
C LEU A 230 0.33 5.84 9.04
N PRO A 231 0.52 7.16 8.88
CA PRO A 231 0.01 7.90 7.74
C PRO A 231 0.55 7.35 6.42
N SER A 232 -0.34 7.00 5.51
CA SER A 232 0.00 6.48 4.18
C SER A 232 -1.00 6.98 3.14
N ALA A 233 -0.71 6.78 1.86
CA ALA A 233 -1.62 7.12 0.77
C ALA A 233 -1.64 6.00 -0.27
N THR A 234 -2.81 5.74 -0.85
CA THR A 234 -2.91 4.86 -2.02
C THR A 234 -3.19 5.72 -3.24
N MET A 235 -2.40 5.54 -4.32
CA MET A 235 -2.60 6.26 -5.58
C MET A 235 -1.96 5.52 -6.76
N PRO A 236 -2.31 5.89 -8.03
CA PRO A 236 -1.59 5.45 -9.21
C PRO A 236 -0.11 5.81 -9.16
N TRP A 237 0.74 4.91 -9.60
CA TRP A 237 2.19 5.10 -9.64
C TRP A 237 2.61 6.39 -10.36
N GLY A 238 1.99 6.71 -11.51
CA GLY A 238 2.27 7.92 -12.25
C GLY A 238 2.04 9.19 -11.44
N GLU A 239 0.99 9.24 -10.62
CA GLU A 239 0.72 10.38 -9.73
C GLU A 239 1.69 10.43 -8.56
N TRP A 240 1.99 9.27 -7.93
CA TRP A 240 2.96 9.19 -6.84
C TRP A 240 4.34 9.71 -7.26
N ARG A 241 4.89 9.18 -8.36
CA ARG A 241 6.21 9.59 -8.84
C ARG A 241 6.26 11.05 -9.33
N ALA A 242 5.14 11.60 -9.76
CA ALA A 242 5.05 13.03 -10.12
C ALA A 242 5.14 13.92 -8.87
N LEU A 243 4.54 13.50 -7.75
CA LEU A 243 4.63 14.19 -6.46
C LEU A 243 6.00 13.99 -5.78
N TYR A 244 6.60 12.80 -5.96
CA TYR A 244 7.86 12.38 -5.33
C TYR A 244 8.85 11.82 -6.36
N PRO A 245 9.50 12.67 -7.17
CA PRO A 245 10.41 12.22 -8.24
C PRO A 245 11.61 11.42 -7.74
N ASP A 246 12.05 11.67 -6.51
CA ASP A 246 13.15 10.97 -5.84
C ASP A 246 12.68 9.79 -4.97
N THR A 247 11.44 9.32 -5.15
CA THR A 247 10.86 8.21 -4.36
C THR A 247 11.70 6.94 -4.48
N LEU A 248 11.74 6.20 -3.38
CA LEU A 248 12.33 4.86 -3.34
C LEU A 248 11.25 3.81 -3.55
N LEU A 249 11.50 2.94 -4.53
CA LEU A 249 10.57 1.87 -4.92
C LEU A 249 11.12 0.54 -4.42
N ILE A 250 10.30 -0.25 -3.72
CA ILE A 250 10.71 -1.59 -3.31
C ILE A 250 11.02 -2.44 -4.55
N THR A 251 12.19 -3.07 -4.59
CA THR A 251 12.68 -3.84 -5.74
C THR A 251 12.97 -5.29 -5.43
N GLY A 252 13.04 -5.65 -4.17
CA GLY A 252 13.38 -6.97 -3.73
C GLY A 252 13.49 -7.08 -2.22
N ALA A 253 14.13 -8.14 -1.76
CA ALA A 253 14.48 -8.37 -0.37
C ALA A 253 15.90 -8.92 -0.28
N ASP A 254 16.64 -8.53 0.76
CA ASP A 254 17.93 -9.12 1.07
C ASP A 254 17.75 -10.61 1.39
N GLY A 255 18.57 -11.47 0.78
CA GLY A 255 18.51 -12.91 1.02
C GLY A 255 18.06 -13.77 -0.17
N GLY A 256 18.00 -13.23 -1.40
CA GLY A 256 17.81 -13.97 -2.65
C GLY A 256 16.39 -13.97 -3.19
N LEU A 257 15.49 -13.13 -2.66
CA LEU A 257 14.17 -12.85 -3.23
C LEU A 257 14.22 -11.82 -4.38
N GLU A 258 15.39 -11.28 -4.70
CA GLU A 258 15.59 -10.30 -5.79
C GLU A 258 15.03 -10.76 -7.15
N THR A 259 15.04 -12.07 -7.38
CA THR A 259 14.49 -12.66 -8.61
C THR A 259 12.98 -12.73 -8.64
N LEU A 260 12.28 -12.60 -7.50
CA LEU A 260 10.83 -12.68 -7.42
C LEU A 260 10.17 -11.41 -7.98
N PHE A 261 10.83 -10.27 -7.98
CA PHE A 261 10.28 -9.00 -8.46
C PHE A 261 10.54 -8.74 -9.96
N ALA A 262 10.92 -9.78 -10.70
CA ALA A 262 11.26 -9.71 -12.13
C ALA A 262 10.03 -9.79 -13.06
N GLY A 263 9.01 -9.01 -12.81
CA GLY A 263 8.06 -8.55 -13.82
C GLY A 263 6.90 -9.46 -14.20
N ALA A 264 7.10 -10.64 -14.70
CA ALA A 264 6.03 -11.43 -15.34
C ALA A 264 4.98 -11.99 -14.36
N VAL A 265 5.33 -12.13 -13.09
CA VAL A 265 4.45 -12.67 -12.05
C VAL A 265 3.55 -11.58 -11.49
N TYR A 266 4.04 -10.35 -11.37
CA TYR A 266 3.37 -9.25 -10.66
C TYR A 266 2.41 -8.42 -11.54
N GLY A 267 2.46 -8.55 -12.86
CA GLY A 267 1.62 -7.78 -13.79
C GLY A 267 0.12 -8.12 -13.79
N ASN A 268 -0.30 -9.16 -13.06
CA ASN A 268 -1.69 -9.63 -13.04
C ASN A 268 -2.16 -9.83 -11.60
N GLY A 269 -2.39 -8.76 -10.87
CA GLY A 269 -3.01 -8.81 -9.54
C GLY A 269 -4.36 -9.54 -9.53
N ILE A 270 -5.03 -9.63 -8.38
CA ILE A 270 -6.37 -10.22 -8.27
C ILE A 270 -7.26 -9.54 -9.30
N GLY A 271 -7.73 -10.33 -10.25
CA GLY A 271 -8.26 -9.90 -11.53
C GLY A 271 -9.44 -8.92 -11.43
N SER A 272 -9.60 -8.13 -12.48
CA SER A 272 -10.79 -7.29 -12.71
C SER A 272 -12.07 -8.09 -12.44
N GLY A 273 -13.05 -7.49 -11.75
CA GLY A 273 -14.33 -8.11 -11.41
C GLY A 273 -14.37 -8.82 -10.05
N TYR A 274 -13.31 -8.76 -9.23
CA TYR A 274 -13.41 -9.29 -7.87
C TYR A 274 -14.35 -8.46 -6.99
N GLN A 275 -14.31 -7.13 -7.11
CA GLN A 275 -15.25 -6.23 -6.44
C GLN A 275 -16.71 -6.57 -6.78
N ASP A 276 -17.01 -6.83 -8.06
CA ASP A 276 -18.36 -7.25 -8.49
C ASP A 276 -18.79 -8.57 -7.86
N ARG A 277 -17.86 -9.53 -7.72
CA ARG A 277 -18.13 -10.79 -7.04
C ARG A 277 -18.46 -10.58 -5.56
N VAL A 278 -17.69 -9.75 -4.87
CA VAL A 278 -17.91 -9.40 -3.46
C VAL A 278 -19.26 -8.70 -3.30
N ASN A 279 -19.63 -7.77 -4.20
CA ASN A 279 -20.94 -7.11 -4.21
C ASN A 279 -22.10 -8.08 -4.43
N ASN A 280 -21.83 -9.24 -5.03
CA ASN A 280 -22.81 -10.32 -5.22
C ASN A 280 -22.68 -11.44 -4.16
N GLY A 281 -21.99 -11.20 -3.04
CA GLY A 281 -21.81 -12.17 -1.96
C GLY A 281 -20.88 -13.34 -2.28
N GLN A 282 -20.05 -13.21 -3.34
CA GLN A 282 -19.14 -14.26 -3.79
C GLN A 282 -17.73 -14.01 -3.24
N PHE A 283 -17.56 -14.24 -1.95
CA PHE A 283 -16.28 -14.14 -1.29
C PHE A 283 -15.35 -15.31 -1.64
N ALA A 284 -14.04 -15.08 -1.63
CA ALA A 284 -13.04 -16.13 -1.81
C ALA A 284 -12.95 -17.05 -0.58
N PHE A 285 -13.21 -16.50 0.61
CA PHE A 285 -13.32 -17.20 1.89
C PHE A 285 -14.69 -16.95 2.50
N PRO A 286 -15.19 -17.85 3.34
CA PRO A 286 -16.47 -17.66 4.02
C PRO A 286 -16.50 -16.39 4.85
N VAL A 287 -17.61 -15.68 4.76
CA VAL A 287 -17.96 -14.53 5.60
C VAL A 287 -19.31 -14.81 6.23
N ASP A 288 -19.45 -14.52 7.50
CA ASP A 288 -20.71 -14.62 8.23
C ASP A 288 -21.65 -13.51 7.73
N GLU A 289 -22.75 -13.90 7.09
CA GLU A 289 -23.71 -12.96 6.53
C GLU A 289 -24.36 -12.07 7.61
N ASP A 290 -24.47 -12.54 8.85
CA ASP A 290 -25.02 -11.77 9.97
C ASP A 290 -24.08 -10.63 10.41
N LYS A 291 -22.80 -10.67 10.02
CA LYS A 291 -21.81 -9.62 10.28
C LYS A 291 -21.71 -8.58 9.17
N LEU A 292 -22.39 -8.80 8.04
CA LEU A 292 -22.38 -7.87 6.92
C LEU A 292 -23.26 -6.65 7.21
N ASP A 293 -22.71 -5.47 7.02
CA ASP A 293 -23.40 -4.20 7.17
C ASP A 293 -23.94 -3.72 5.81
N GLY A 294 -25.25 -3.67 5.69
CA GLY A 294 -25.94 -3.30 4.47
C GLY A 294 -26.10 -1.79 4.22
N ARG A 295 -25.43 -0.92 5.01
CA ARG A 295 -25.48 0.54 4.80
C ARG A 295 -24.80 0.97 3.48
N LEU A 296 -23.76 0.23 3.03
CA LEU A 296 -23.12 0.39 1.72
C LEU A 296 -23.09 -0.96 0.98
N ALA A 297 -22.76 -0.92 -0.32
CA ALA A 297 -22.46 -2.14 -1.06
C ALA A 297 -21.25 -2.85 -0.44
N THR A 298 -21.32 -4.18 -0.33
CA THR A 298 -20.31 -5.01 0.37
C THR A 298 -18.87 -4.74 -0.08
N GLY A 299 -18.66 -4.58 -1.38
CA GLY A 299 -17.38 -4.26 -2.00
C GLY A 299 -17.21 -2.76 -2.32
N GLU A 300 -18.00 -1.86 -1.72
CA GLU A 300 -17.74 -0.42 -1.83
C GLU A 300 -16.35 -0.11 -1.27
N ILE A 301 -15.56 0.64 -2.03
CA ILE A 301 -14.23 1.05 -1.57
C ILE A 301 -14.39 2.31 -0.72
N VAL A 302 -13.96 2.21 0.53
CA VAL A 302 -14.00 3.32 1.46
C VAL A 302 -12.59 3.70 1.91
N LEU A 303 -12.37 4.98 2.20
CA LEU A 303 -11.26 5.42 3.04
C LEU A 303 -11.75 5.54 4.47
N THR A 304 -11.07 4.91 5.40
CA THR A 304 -11.37 5.05 6.83
C THR A 304 -10.37 5.98 7.48
N VAL A 305 -10.87 6.95 8.23
CA VAL A 305 -10.09 7.83 9.11
C VAL A 305 -10.42 7.47 10.56
N GLU A 306 -9.39 7.23 11.36
CA GLU A 306 -9.50 6.96 12.79
C GLU A 306 -8.74 8.04 13.57
N THR A 307 -9.46 8.83 14.36
CA THR A 307 -8.89 9.85 15.23
C THR A 307 -9.83 10.19 16.37
N GLY A 308 -9.30 10.64 17.51
CA GLY A 308 -10.09 10.99 18.67
C GLY A 308 -10.97 9.85 19.23
N GLY A 309 -10.65 8.60 18.92
CA GLY A 309 -11.43 7.41 19.29
C GLY A 309 -12.68 7.16 18.43
N ALA A 310 -12.89 7.95 17.38
CA ALA A 310 -13.95 7.74 16.39
C ALA A 310 -13.36 7.20 15.07
N VAL A 311 -14.18 6.43 14.35
CA VAL A 311 -13.84 5.90 13.03
C VAL A 311 -14.92 6.33 12.05
N THR A 312 -14.51 7.00 10.96
CA THR A 312 -15.42 7.43 9.90
C THR A 312 -14.96 6.89 8.55
N ALA A 313 -15.88 6.27 7.82
CA ALA A 313 -15.68 5.77 6.47
C ALA A 313 -16.18 6.80 5.43
N PHE A 314 -15.36 7.05 4.43
CA PHE A 314 -15.62 7.93 3.30
C PHE A 314 -15.77 7.09 2.03
N PRO A 315 -17.01 6.90 1.50
CA PRO A 315 -17.24 6.12 0.29
C PRO A 315 -16.61 6.79 -0.94
N LEU A 316 -15.59 6.18 -1.52
CA LEU A 316 -14.79 6.80 -2.60
C LEU A 316 -15.56 6.89 -3.91
N GLY A 317 -16.47 5.96 -4.19
CA GLY A 317 -17.31 5.98 -5.37
C GLY A 317 -18.30 7.16 -5.40
N GLU A 318 -18.71 7.66 -4.22
CA GLU A 318 -19.62 8.80 -4.11
C GLU A 318 -18.89 10.16 -4.15
N ILE A 319 -17.63 10.20 -3.65
CA ILE A 319 -16.85 11.43 -3.56
C ILE A 319 -16.31 11.83 -4.93
N GLY A 320 -15.81 10.87 -5.73
CA GLY A 320 -15.11 11.16 -6.99
C GLY A 320 -13.84 11.98 -6.75
N ASP A 321 -13.51 12.90 -7.68
CA ASP A 321 -12.40 13.85 -7.50
C ASP A 321 -12.85 15.04 -6.67
N GLY A 322 -12.13 15.33 -5.56
CA GLY A 322 -12.61 16.38 -4.68
C GLY A 322 -11.79 16.59 -3.40
N ALA A 323 -12.31 17.52 -2.59
CA ALA A 323 -11.88 17.76 -1.22
C ALA A 323 -13.10 17.66 -0.30
N VAL A 324 -13.09 16.70 0.62
CA VAL A 324 -14.15 16.53 1.61
C VAL A 324 -13.67 17.08 2.94
N ASN A 325 -14.27 18.23 3.37
CA ASN A 325 -14.01 18.81 4.67
C ASN A 325 -14.94 18.17 5.71
N ALA A 326 -14.37 17.53 6.70
CA ALA A 326 -15.10 16.78 7.73
C ALA A 326 -14.58 17.09 9.14
N GLU A 327 -15.24 16.50 10.12
CA GLU A 327 -14.79 16.38 11.50
C GLU A 327 -14.89 14.92 11.89
N VAL A 328 -13.81 14.35 12.45
CA VAL A 328 -13.75 12.96 12.92
C VAL A 328 -13.18 12.98 14.33
N GLY A 329 -13.90 12.46 15.32
CA GLY A 329 -13.47 12.42 16.71
C GLY A 329 -13.14 13.79 17.32
N GLY A 330 -13.75 14.87 16.81
CA GLY A 330 -13.50 16.25 17.24
C GLY A 330 -12.32 16.92 16.51
N GLU A 331 -11.66 16.24 15.60
CA GLU A 331 -10.55 16.76 14.79
C GLU A 331 -11.04 17.20 13.40
N ALA A 332 -10.57 18.37 12.99
CA ALA A 332 -10.90 18.92 11.66
C ALA A 332 -10.05 18.25 10.58
N ILE A 333 -10.70 17.49 9.69
CA ILE A 333 -10.06 16.64 8.67
C ILE A 333 -10.46 17.09 7.27
N VAL A 334 -9.54 16.96 6.30
CA VAL A 334 -9.86 16.99 4.88
C VAL A 334 -9.41 15.69 4.22
N VAL A 335 -10.28 15.11 3.38
CA VAL A 335 -9.95 13.99 2.49
C VAL A 335 -9.76 14.56 1.10
N PHE A 336 -8.59 14.34 0.50
CA PHE A 336 -8.29 14.65 -0.89
C PHE A 336 -8.45 13.41 -1.75
N THR A 337 -9.13 13.56 -2.88
CA THR A 337 -9.31 12.48 -3.85
C THR A 337 -9.06 12.99 -5.26
N THR A 338 -8.36 12.18 -6.08
CA THR A 338 -8.14 12.40 -7.51
C THR A 338 -8.20 11.08 -8.27
N ALA A 339 -8.05 11.11 -9.59
CA ALA A 339 -8.09 9.94 -10.47
C ALA A 339 -9.35 9.06 -10.30
N GLY A 340 -10.52 9.69 -10.08
CA GLY A 340 -11.78 9.00 -9.87
C GLY A 340 -11.84 8.24 -8.53
N GLY A 341 -11.22 8.79 -7.47
CA GLY A 341 -11.13 8.16 -6.15
C GLY A 341 -10.04 7.09 -6.03
N ARG A 342 -9.14 6.98 -7.03
CA ARG A 342 -8.01 6.03 -6.97
C ARG A 342 -6.85 6.58 -6.16
N SER A 343 -6.60 7.89 -6.22
CA SER A 343 -5.71 8.60 -5.31
C SER A 343 -6.50 9.10 -4.13
N VAL A 344 -6.08 8.72 -2.93
CA VAL A 344 -6.77 9.11 -1.71
C VAL A 344 -5.79 9.33 -0.56
N GLY A 345 -6.02 10.40 0.21
CA GLY A 345 -5.27 10.73 1.42
C GLY A 345 -6.06 11.68 2.30
N ALA A 346 -5.79 11.67 3.59
CA ALA A 346 -6.44 12.54 4.55
C ALA A 346 -5.41 13.36 5.36
N PHE A 347 -5.84 14.56 5.77
CA PHE A 347 -4.98 15.50 6.46
C PHE A 347 -5.74 16.20 7.60
N PHE A 348 -5.04 16.56 8.66
CA PHE A 348 -5.52 17.58 9.59
C PHE A 348 -5.54 18.91 8.85
N ARG A 349 -6.67 19.64 8.92
CA ARG A 349 -6.84 20.90 8.19
C ARG A 349 -6.72 22.15 9.07
N THR A 350 -6.15 22.02 10.26
CA THR A 350 -5.80 23.14 11.12
C THR A 350 -4.32 23.47 10.96
N VAL A 351 -4.02 24.69 10.53
CA VAL A 351 -2.67 25.21 10.34
C VAL A 351 -2.54 26.50 11.14
N GLU A 352 -1.54 26.61 12.01
CA GLU A 352 -1.27 27.81 12.84
C GLU A 352 -2.55 28.35 13.54
N ASP A 353 -3.33 27.49 14.20
CA ASP A 353 -4.59 27.79 14.87
C ASP A 353 -5.75 28.22 13.94
N GLN A 354 -5.57 28.14 12.63
CA GLN A 354 -6.62 28.39 11.65
C GLN A 354 -7.11 27.08 11.02
N THR A 355 -8.41 26.81 11.13
CA THR A 355 -9.03 25.69 10.42
C THR A 355 -9.35 26.11 8.98
N LEU A 356 -8.78 25.38 8.02
CA LEU A 356 -8.93 25.64 6.58
C LEU A 356 -10.06 24.79 5.99
N SER A 357 -10.68 25.31 4.92
CA SER A 357 -11.69 24.59 4.14
C SER A 357 -11.25 24.55 2.69
N PHE A 358 -11.22 23.38 2.10
CA PHE A 358 -10.61 23.13 0.79
C PHE A 358 -11.64 22.91 -0.29
N ASP A 359 -11.32 23.40 -1.50
CA ASP A 359 -12.01 23.15 -2.75
C ASP A 359 -11.03 22.55 -3.76
N TYR A 360 -11.47 21.53 -4.51
CA TYR A 360 -10.69 20.96 -5.62
C TYR A 360 -10.73 21.88 -6.84
N GLN A 361 -9.59 22.10 -7.49
CA GLN A 361 -9.45 22.97 -8.64
C GLN A 361 -9.17 22.25 -9.96
N GLY A 362 -9.02 20.92 -9.92
CA GLY A 362 -8.54 20.11 -11.04
C GLY A 362 -7.02 19.90 -10.99
N ASP A 363 -6.53 18.99 -11.83
CA ASP A 363 -5.10 18.68 -12.01
C ASP A 363 -4.33 18.42 -10.69
N GLY A 364 -5.00 17.78 -9.72
CA GLY A 364 -4.39 17.45 -8.39
C GLY A 364 -4.14 18.68 -7.51
N LEU A 365 -4.75 19.84 -7.80
CA LEU A 365 -4.63 21.05 -7.00
C LEU A 365 -5.89 21.35 -6.20
N PHE A 366 -5.67 21.85 -5.01
CA PHE A 366 -6.68 22.26 -4.04
C PHE A 366 -6.45 23.71 -3.63
N THR A 367 -7.50 24.42 -3.21
CA THR A 367 -7.38 25.80 -2.72
C THR A 367 -8.10 25.90 -1.40
N ASP A 368 -7.46 26.47 -0.36
CA ASP A 368 -8.15 26.82 0.85
C ASP A 368 -8.94 28.12 0.67
N ARG A 369 -10.12 28.19 1.29
CA ARG A 369 -11.04 29.34 1.17
C ARG A 369 -10.59 30.52 2.02
N GLU A 370 -9.89 30.26 3.11
CA GLU A 370 -9.54 31.26 4.13
C GLU A 370 -8.42 32.16 3.66
N THR A 371 -7.40 31.59 2.95
CA THR A 371 -6.24 32.37 2.49
C THR A 371 -6.12 32.43 0.96
N GLY A 372 -6.78 31.52 0.23
CA GLY A 372 -6.66 31.36 -1.20
C GLY A 372 -5.32 30.73 -1.62
N SER A 373 -4.61 30.07 -0.70
CA SER A 373 -3.40 29.34 -1.03
C SER A 373 -3.72 28.08 -1.83
N ALA A 374 -2.85 27.74 -2.79
CA ALA A 374 -2.96 26.53 -3.58
C ALA A 374 -2.10 25.42 -2.94
N TRP A 375 -2.66 24.21 -2.91
CA TRP A 375 -2.09 23.02 -2.27
C TRP A 375 -2.04 21.87 -3.26
N ASP A 376 -0.97 21.08 -3.22
CA ASP A 376 -0.90 19.84 -3.97
C ASP A 376 -1.53 18.65 -3.20
N PHE A 377 -1.60 17.50 -3.87
CA PHE A 377 -2.16 16.28 -3.25
C PHE A 377 -1.35 15.77 -2.06
N ALA A 378 -0.08 16.12 -1.94
CA ALA A 378 0.74 15.76 -0.78
C ALA A 378 0.47 16.67 0.45
N GLY A 379 -0.46 17.62 0.36
CA GLY A 379 -0.76 18.58 1.41
C GLY A 379 0.26 19.71 1.53
N ARG A 380 1.05 19.98 0.47
CA ARG A 380 2.03 21.08 0.44
C ARG A 380 1.41 22.32 -0.15
N ALA A 381 1.51 23.46 0.53
CA ALA A 381 1.11 24.74 0.01
C ALA A 381 2.13 25.20 -1.07
N VAL A 382 1.75 25.10 -2.34
CA VAL A 382 2.63 25.39 -3.48
C VAL A 382 2.58 26.85 -3.92
N LYS A 383 1.54 27.60 -3.49
CA LYS A 383 1.35 29.00 -3.84
C LYS A 383 0.44 29.71 -2.85
N GLY A 384 0.58 31.02 -2.72
CA GLY A 384 -0.29 31.86 -1.91
C GLY A 384 0.33 32.27 -0.57
N PRO A 385 -0.48 32.85 0.35
CA PRO A 385 0.02 33.30 1.66
C PRO A 385 0.66 32.21 2.52
N LEU A 386 0.18 30.95 2.41
CA LEU A 386 0.70 29.81 3.16
C LEU A 386 1.78 29.02 2.41
N ALA A 387 2.32 29.55 1.27
CA ALA A 387 3.30 28.82 0.45
C ALA A 387 4.50 28.33 1.30
N GLY A 388 4.84 27.04 1.15
CA GLY A 388 5.84 26.34 1.94
C GLY A 388 5.29 25.65 3.20
N GLY A 389 4.01 25.88 3.53
CA GLY A 389 3.31 25.14 4.60
C GLY A 389 3.03 23.69 4.20
N LEU A 390 2.78 22.85 5.19
CA LEU A 390 2.48 21.43 5.03
C LEU A 390 1.32 21.07 5.96
N LEU A 391 0.32 20.36 5.41
CA LEU A 391 -0.71 19.72 6.22
C LEU A 391 -0.14 18.44 6.84
N GLU A 392 -0.45 18.20 8.09
CA GLU A 392 -0.15 16.94 8.74
C GLU A 392 -1.07 15.85 8.21
N ARG A 393 -0.48 14.74 7.77
CA ARG A 393 -1.22 13.60 7.22
C ARG A 393 -1.84 12.78 8.33
N VAL A 394 -3.09 12.35 8.14
CA VAL A 394 -3.80 11.45 9.06
C VAL A 394 -3.62 10.01 8.61
N SER A 395 -3.53 9.09 9.57
CA SER A 395 -3.51 7.65 9.30
C SER A 395 -4.85 7.20 8.72
N THR A 396 -4.77 6.42 7.64
CA THR A 396 -5.95 5.98 6.89
C THR A 396 -5.86 4.51 6.52
N ARG A 397 -7.04 3.90 6.25
CA ARG A 397 -7.17 2.57 5.65
C ARG A 397 -8.05 2.68 4.43
N ARG A 398 -7.58 2.19 3.28
CA ARG A 398 -8.41 2.05 2.08
C ARG A 398 -8.79 0.59 1.95
N SER A 399 -10.09 0.27 1.95
CA SER A 399 -10.56 -1.11 2.02
C SER A 399 -11.97 -1.25 1.44
N PHE A 400 -12.41 -2.49 1.21
CA PHE A 400 -13.83 -2.77 1.00
C PHE A 400 -14.63 -2.55 2.28
N TRP A 401 -15.88 -2.12 2.11
CA TRP A 401 -16.79 -1.81 3.20
C TRP A 401 -17.00 -2.96 4.19
N PHE A 402 -17.18 -4.20 3.68
CA PHE A 402 -17.42 -5.34 4.56
C PHE A 402 -16.29 -5.51 5.61
N ALA A 403 -15.04 -5.36 5.20
CA ALA A 403 -13.91 -5.56 6.09
C ALA A 403 -13.81 -4.43 7.14
N VAL A 404 -14.11 -3.20 6.74
CA VAL A 404 -14.18 -2.04 7.65
C VAL A 404 -15.31 -2.21 8.67
N ALA A 405 -16.52 -2.54 8.21
CA ALA A 405 -17.68 -2.68 9.09
C ALA A 405 -17.54 -3.82 10.11
N ILE A 406 -16.87 -4.91 9.72
CA ILE A 406 -16.56 -6.02 10.64
C ILE A 406 -15.49 -5.62 11.65
N SER A 407 -14.46 -4.88 11.22
CA SER A 407 -13.36 -4.44 12.09
C SER A 407 -13.77 -3.32 13.05
N PHE A 408 -14.72 -2.49 12.63
CA PHE A 408 -15.19 -1.30 13.36
C PHE A 408 -16.72 -1.26 13.37
N PRO A 409 -17.39 -2.03 14.27
CA PRO A 409 -18.85 -2.12 14.30
C PRO A 409 -19.55 -0.76 14.48
N ASP A 410 -18.90 0.17 15.15
CA ASP A 410 -19.43 1.53 15.43
C ASP A 410 -18.98 2.57 14.38
N VAL A 411 -18.44 2.13 13.23
CA VAL A 411 -17.98 3.02 12.17
C VAL A 411 -19.09 3.93 11.66
N GLU A 412 -18.83 5.23 11.62
CA GLU A 412 -19.71 6.19 10.99
C GLU A 412 -19.46 6.26 9.46
N ILE A 413 -20.49 6.58 8.69
CA ILE A 413 -20.34 6.82 7.26
C ILE A 413 -20.51 8.32 7.03
N HIS A 414 -19.48 8.92 6.40
CA HIS A 414 -19.58 10.31 5.97
C HIS A 414 -20.65 10.43 4.89
N SER A 415 -21.61 11.33 5.10
CA SER A 415 -22.60 11.71 4.09
C SER A 415 -22.24 13.08 3.56
N PRO A 416 -22.16 13.26 2.21
CA PRO A 416 -21.82 14.53 1.55
C PRO A 416 -22.74 15.69 1.89
#